data_7cba85082d89c58f7d72280ca97e237c
#
_entry.id   7cba85082d89c58f7d72280ca97e237c
#
_cell.length_a   1.000
_cell.length_b   1.000
_cell.length_c   1.000
_cell.angle_alpha   90.00
_cell.angle_beta   90.00
_cell.angle_gamma   90.00
#
_symmetry.space_group_name_H-M   'P 1'
#
loop_
_entity.id
_entity.type
_entity.pdbx_description
1 polymer ?
#
loop_
_entity_poly.entity_id
_entity_poly.type
_entity_poly.pdbx_seq_one_letter_code
_entity_poly.pdbx_strand_id
1 'polypeptide(L)'
;MSDILTADQTQWSQPVRVRVGYGFPETIRGPKEALDYLTWRWPVREGLHYAKALKECAASLQLQIPIEKVRETFVLASIEARMLG
;
A
#
# COMPACT_ATOMS: atom_id res chain seq x y z
N MET A 1 0.88 -26.98 -6.75
CA MET A 1 0.79 -26.36 -6.56
C MET A 1 0.46 -25.46 -6.69
N SER A 2 0.23 -25.10 -6.65
CA SER A 2 -0.30 -24.27 -6.81
C SER A 2 0.12 -23.25 -6.95
N ASP A 3 0.55 -23.01 -7.24
CA ASP A 3 0.89 -22.05 -7.32
C ASP A 3 0.36 -21.24 -8.11
N ILE A 4 -0.53 -21.04 -8.04
CA ILE A 4 -1.28 -20.06 -8.66
C ILE A 4 -0.89 -18.75 -8.14
N LEU A 5 -0.50 -17.88 -9.00
CA LEU A 5 -0.24 -16.54 -8.61
C LEU A 5 -1.52 -15.83 -8.36
N THR A 6 -1.70 -15.37 -7.14
CA THR A 6 -2.85 -14.55 -6.81
C THR A 6 -2.34 -13.19 -6.40
N ALA A 7 -3.22 -12.23 -6.31
CA ALA A 7 -2.85 -10.90 -5.88
C ALA A 7 -2.26 -10.92 -4.47
N ASP A 8 -2.71 -11.86 -3.64
CA ASP A 8 -2.20 -11.99 -2.28
C ASP A 8 -0.74 -12.34 -2.25
N GLN A 9 -0.27 -13.01 -3.28
CA GLN A 9 1.10 -13.46 -3.34
C GLN A 9 2.00 -12.47 -4.03
N THR A 10 1.45 -11.36 -4.50
CA THR A 10 2.21 -10.37 -5.22
C THR A 10 2.76 -9.36 -4.23
N GLN A 11 4.07 -9.34 -4.10
CA GLN A 11 4.73 -8.50 -3.12
C GLN A 11 5.78 -7.63 -3.77
N TRP A 12 5.99 -6.47 -3.17
CA TRP A 12 7.05 -5.56 -3.61
C TRP A 12 8.41 -6.18 -3.32
N SER A 13 9.41 -5.79 -4.10
CA SER A 13 10.78 -6.24 -3.85
C SER A 13 11.28 -5.71 -2.51
N GLN A 14 10.81 -4.53 -2.10
CA GLN A 14 11.14 -3.97 -0.80
C GLN A 14 9.85 -3.49 -0.14
N PRO A 15 9.57 -3.96 1.07
CA PRO A 15 8.37 -3.52 1.76
C PRO A 15 8.45 -2.07 2.18
N VAL A 16 7.31 -1.51 2.56
CA VAL A 16 7.24 -0.14 3.06
C VAL A 16 6.87 -0.21 4.54
N ARG A 17 7.58 0.57 5.35
CA ARG A 17 7.34 0.58 6.77
C ARG A 17 6.55 1.83 7.13
N VAL A 18 5.46 1.66 7.85
CA VAL A 18 4.59 2.76 8.22
C VAL A 18 4.27 2.69 9.71
N ARG A 19 3.87 3.84 10.24
CA ARG A 19 3.48 3.91 11.64
C ARG A 19 2.38 4.96 11.79
N VAL A 20 1.30 4.57 12.46
CA VAL A 20 0.21 5.48 12.75
C VAL A 20 0.47 6.13 14.09
N GLY A 21 0.70 7.45 14.09
CA GLY A 21 0.94 8.18 15.32
C GLY A 21 2.11 7.61 16.11
N TYR A 22 1.85 7.26 17.35
CA TYR A 22 2.88 6.69 18.23
C TYR A 22 2.79 5.17 18.32
N GLY A 23 2.05 4.56 17.39
CA GLY A 23 1.94 3.11 17.38
C GLY A 23 3.23 2.43 16.93
N PHE A 24 3.21 1.12 16.91
CA PHE A 24 4.35 0.35 16.44
C PHE A 24 4.46 0.44 14.92
N PRO A 25 5.69 0.47 14.40
CA PRO A 25 5.85 0.41 12.95
C PRO A 25 5.32 -0.92 12.41
N GLU A 26 4.71 -0.87 11.25
CA GLU A 26 4.21 -2.06 10.59
C GLU A 26 4.80 -2.14 9.19
N THR A 27 5.04 -3.34 8.74
CA THR A 27 5.64 -3.58 7.44
C THR A 27 4.54 -3.93 6.45
N ILE A 28 4.46 -3.16 5.37
CA ILE A 28 3.48 -3.37 4.31
C ILE A 28 4.22 -3.96 3.13
N ARG A 29 3.84 -5.16 2.72
CA ARG A 29 4.64 -5.94 1.77
C ARG A 29 4.17 -5.87 0.34
N GLY A 30 2.97 -5.38 0.09
CA GLY A 30 2.48 -5.33 -1.26
C GLY A 30 1.14 -4.63 -1.34
N PRO A 31 0.56 -4.57 -2.56
CA PRO A 31 -0.65 -3.79 -2.80
C PRO A 31 -1.85 -4.24 -1.97
N LYS A 32 -1.99 -5.54 -1.71
CA LYS A 32 -3.15 -6.00 -0.94
C LYS A 32 -3.09 -5.48 0.49
N GLU A 33 -1.94 -5.64 1.14
CA GLU A 33 -1.77 -5.12 2.50
C GLU A 33 -1.92 -3.60 2.51
N ALA A 34 -1.40 -2.95 1.48
CA ALA A 34 -1.50 -1.50 1.39
C ALA A 34 -2.96 -1.07 1.25
N LEU A 35 -3.73 -1.76 0.44
CA LEU A 35 -5.12 -1.42 0.26
C LEU A 35 -5.91 -1.60 1.56
N ASP A 36 -5.66 -2.69 2.27
CA ASP A 36 -6.30 -2.91 3.55
C ASP A 36 -5.95 -1.80 4.54
N TYR A 37 -4.69 -1.43 4.58
CA TYR A 37 -4.24 -0.39 5.48
C TYR A 37 -4.86 0.97 5.14
N LEU A 38 -4.90 1.31 3.86
CA LEU A 38 -5.51 2.55 3.40
C LEU A 38 -7.00 2.59 3.70
N THR A 39 -7.66 1.43 3.58
CA THR A 39 -9.10 1.34 3.77
C THR A 39 -9.49 1.43 5.24
N TRP A 40 -8.74 0.73 6.12
CA TRP A 40 -9.19 0.53 7.49
C TRP A 40 -8.36 1.24 8.53
N ARG A 41 -7.11 1.57 8.22
CA ARG A 41 -6.18 2.07 9.21
C ARG A 41 -5.60 3.45 8.92
N TRP A 42 -5.94 4.04 7.78
CA TRP A 42 -5.36 5.34 7.42
C TRP A 42 -5.94 6.44 8.28
N PRO A 43 -5.10 7.27 8.92
CA PRO A 43 -5.60 8.27 9.87
C PRO A 43 -6.29 9.45 9.21
N VAL A 44 -5.87 9.81 7.99
CA VAL A 44 -6.44 10.96 7.29
C VAL A 44 -6.87 10.49 5.91
N ARG A 45 -8.18 10.49 5.68
CA ARG A 45 -8.73 9.93 4.44
C ARG A 45 -8.93 10.99 3.38
N GLU A 46 -7.98 11.89 3.27
CA GLU A 46 -8.00 12.89 2.22
C GLU A 46 -6.56 13.13 1.80
N GLY A 47 -6.44 13.73 0.63
CA GLY A 47 -5.13 13.99 0.10
C GLY A 47 -5.00 13.37 -1.27
N LEU A 48 -4.21 14.02 -2.10
CA LEU A 48 -4.02 13.60 -3.48
C LEU A 48 -3.41 12.21 -3.56
N HIS A 49 -2.37 11.98 -2.76
CA HIS A 49 -1.68 10.70 -2.84
C HIS A 49 -2.47 9.58 -2.18
N TYR A 50 -3.26 9.89 -1.16
CA TYR A 50 -4.14 8.90 -0.56
C TYR A 50 -5.14 8.37 -1.60
N ALA A 51 -5.81 9.29 -2.29
CA ALA A 51 -6.80 8.89 -3.29
C ALA A 51 -6.17 8.09 -4.42
N LYS A 52 -4.99 8.53 -4.86
CA LYS A 52 -4.29 7.83 -5.93
C LYS A 52 -3.82 6.45 -5.48
N ALA A 53 -3.34 6.34 -4.26
CA ALA A 53 -2.88 5.05 -3.73
C ALA A 53 -4.03 4.05 -3.63
N LEU A 54 -5.20 4.48 -3.15
CA LEU A 54 -6.36 3.61 -3.10
C LEU A 54 -6.68 3.06 -4.49
N LYS A 55 -6.73 3.95 -5.47
CA LYS A 55 -7.08 3.58 -6.82
C LYS A 55 -6.05 2.63 -7.42
N GLU A 56 -4.78 2.95 -7.25
CA GLU A 56 -3.72 2.14 -7.85
C GLU A 56 -3.58 0.79 -7.18
N CYS A 57 -3.74 0.74 -5.86
CA CYS A 57 -3.71 -0.56 -5.17
C CYS A 57 -4.81 -1.47 -5.68
N ALA A 58 -6.03 -0.93 -5.81
CA ALA A 58 -7.13 -1.74 -6.31
C ALA A 58 -6.88 -2.21 -7.74
N ALA A 59 -6.34 -1.32 -8.58
CA ALA A 59 -6.06 -1.69 -9.98
C ALA A 59 -4.98 -2.75 -10.08
N SER A 60 -3.96 -2.66 -9.23
CA SER A 60 -2.86 -3.63 -9.28
C SER A 60 -3.31 -5.02 -8.86
N LEU A 61 -4.31 -5.11 -7.98
CA LEU A 61 -4.84 -6.41 -7.59
C LEU A 61 -5.53 -7.11 -8.76
N GLN A 62 -5.88 -6.36 -9.79
CA GLN A 62 -6.43 -6.90 -11.02
C GLN A 62 -5.37 -6.97 -12.10
N LEU A 63 -4.11 -6.80 -11.73
CA LEU A 63 -2.96 -6.91 -12.62
C LEU A 63 -3.00 -5.88 -13.76
N GLN A 64 -3.56 -4.72 -13.47
CA GLN A 64 -3.69 -3.68 -14.51
C GLN A 64 -2.54 -2.69 -14.51
N ILE A 65 -1.77 -2.62 -13.42
CA ILE A 65 -0.60 -1.75 -13.36
C ILE A 65 0.52 -2.46 -12.61
N PRO A 66 1.77 -2.09 -12.86
CA PRO A 66 2.90 -2.71 -12.19
C PRO A 66 2.88 -2.41 -10.70
N ILE A 67 3.17 -3.42 -9.88
CA ILE A 67 3.09 -3.27 -8.44
C ILE A 67 4.14 -2.33 -7.89
N GLU A 68 5.30 -2.23 -8.55
CA GLU A 68 6.35 -1.34 -8.05
C GLU A 68 5.96 0.13 -8.21
N LYS A 69 5.13 0.43 -9.22
CA LYS A 69 4.60 1.77 -9.36
C LYS A 69 3.64 2.09 -8.23
N VAL A 70 2.86 1.11 -7.81
CA VAL A 70 1.94 1.26 -6.69
C VAL A 70 2.73 1.55 -5.42
N ARG A 71 3.88 0.90 -5.27
CA ARG A 71 4.73 1.14 -4.11
C ARG A 71 5.15 2.60 -4.03
N GLU A 72 5.54 3.19 -5.15
CA GLU A 72 5.93 4.59 -5.17
C GLU A 72 4.80 5.48 -4.69
N THR A 73 3.60 5.22 -5.18
CA THR A 73 2.44 6.02 -4.78
C THR A 73 2.10 5.83 -3.32
N PHE A 74 2.23 4.59 -2.83
CA PHE A 74 1.97 4.30 -1.42
C PHE A 74 2.98 5.01 -0.51
N VAL A 75 4.24 5.06 -0.92
CA VAL A 75 5.26 5.79 -0.17
C VAL A 75 4.90 7.28 -0.10
N LEU A 76 4.48 7.84 -1.23
CA LEU A 76 4.09 9.25 -1.26
C LEU A 76 2.88 9.52 -0.37
N ALA A 77 1.91 8.60 -0.38
CA ALA A 77 0.75 8.73 0.49
C ALA A 77 1.17 8.65 1.97
N SER A 78 2.13 7.79 2.27
CA SER A 78 2.64 7.65 3.64
C SER A 78 3.34 8.93 4.10
N ILE A 79 4.10 9.55 3.21
CA ILE A 79 4.76 10.81 3.52
C ILE A 79 3.72 11.91 3.73
N GLU A 80 2.73 11.97 2.84
CA GLU A 80 1.66 12.95 2.94
C GLU A 80 0.94 12.86 4.27
N ALA A 81 0.72 11.65 4.78
CA ALA A 81 0.04 11.42 6.04
C ALA A 81 1.00 11.38 7.24
N ARG A 82 2.28 11.59 7.00
CA ARG A 82 3.32 11.57 8.04
C ARG A 82 3.38 10.23 8.76
N MET A 83 3.27 9.16 7.98
CA MET A 83 3.25 7.81 8.53
C MET A 83 4.50 6.99 8.19
N LEU A 84 5.39 7.53 7.37
CA LEU A 84 6.57 6.77 6.99
C LEU A 84 7.44 6.56 8.21
N GLY A 85 7.69 5.31 8.53
CA GLY A 85 8.37 4.98 9.76
C GLY A 85 9.75 4.43 9.59
#